data_2b0fd9f28ba2f2ce7d832dfeefed836c
#
_entry.id   2b0fd9f28ba2f2ce7d832dfeefed836c
#
_cell.length_a   1.000
_cell.length_b   1.000
_cell.length_c   1.000
_cell.angle_alpha   90.00
_cell.angle_beta   90.00
_cell.angle_gamma   90.00
#
_symmetry.space_group_name_H-M   'P 1'
#
loop_
_entity.id
_entity.type
_entity.pdbx_description
1 polymer ?
#
loop_
_entity_poly.entity_id
_entity_poly.type
_entity_poly.pdbx_seq_one_letter_code
_entity_poly.pdbx_strand_id
1 'polypeptide(L)'
;MATIEFVDAREILDSRGNPTVEVEVILDDGSEGRAAVPSGASTGQFEAVELRDGGDRYGGKGVLQAVENVIEKIYPAVLGFDASEQRLLDDEMIELDGTDNKGSLGANAILGVSLAVANAAAMSAELPLYRYLGGPNAHVLPVPMMNILNGGSHADSNVDIQEFMIAPIGAASFREALQMGAGVYHQLKKVLEDKGLSTGLGDEGGFAPNLGSNAEALDLIMEAIKAAGYTPGSDVALALDVAASEFFENGAYQFEGAAKSSEEMSAIYAEWVEKYPLVSIEDPLDEEDWDGWKHITEQLGDKVQLVGDDLFVTNPERLQRGIDNDTANALLVKVNQIGSLTETFDAVELAHRNGYRCMMSHRSGETEDVTIADLAVATNCGQIKTGAPARSERVAKYNQLLRIEEDLDDAATYAGAAAFPRFKN
;
A
#
# COMPACT_ATOMS: atom_id res chain seq x y z
N MET A 1 32.44 7.08 5.99
CA MET A 1 31.11 6.63 5.57
C MET A 1 31.18 6.50 4.06
N ALA A 2 30.47 5.53 3.50
CA ALA A 2 30.55 5.26 2.05
C ALA A 2 29.81 6.35 1.27
N THR A 3 30.35 6.74 0.13
CA THR A 3 29.81 7.78 -0.73
C THR A 3 29.32 7.20 -2.06
N ILE A 4 28.35 7.86 -2.68
CA ILE A 4 27.81 7.44 -3.98
C ILE A 4 28.89 7.59 -5.04
N GLU A 5 29.28 6.48 -5.66
CA GLU A 5 30.27 6.43 -6.75
C GLU A 5 29.61 6.31 -8.13
N PHE A 6 28.49 5.56 -8.20
CA PHE A 6 27.80 5.33 -9.47
C PHE A 6 26.30 5.16 -9.28
N VAL A 7 25.53 5.71 -10.20
CA VAL A 7 24.09 5.54 -10.31
C VAL A 7 23.75 5.20 -11.76
N ASP A 8 22.97 4.14 -11.96
CA ASP A 8 22.42 3.75 -13.26
C ASP A 8 20.93 3.46 -13.12
N ALA A 9 20.21 3.54 -14.23
CA ALA A 9 18.80 3.26 -14.27
C ALA A 9 18.41 2.55 -15.57
N ARG A 10 17.34 1.78 -15.48
CA ARG A 10 16.76 1.09 -16.65
C ARG A 10 15.25 1.04 -16.58
N GLU A 11 14.66 0.81 -17.74
CA GLU A 11 13.25 0.48 -17.86
C GLU A 11 13.09 -1.03 -17.70
N ILE A 12 12.20 -1.44 -16.78
CA ILE A 12 11.77 -2.84 -16.60
C ILE A 12 10.26 -2.93 -16.75
N LEU A 13 9.67 -4.13 -16.69
CA LEU A 13 8.21 -4.31 -16.72
C LEU A 13 7.64 -4.57 -15.34
N ASP A 14 6.51 -3.96 -15.05
CA ASP A 14 5.68 -4.25 -13.88
C ASP A 14 4.80 -5.50 -14.07
N SER A 15 4.06 -5.88 -13.04
CA SER A 15 3.15 -7.04 -13.02
C SER A 15 2.00 -6.98 -14.04
N ARG A 16 1.75 -5.80 -14.61
CA ARG A 16 0.75 -5.57 -15.67
C ARG A 16 1.37 -5.53 -17.07
N GLY A 17 2.71 -5.69 -17.17
CA GLY A 17 3.46 -5.59 -18.41
C GLY A 17 3.66 -4.14 -18.87
N ASN A 18 3.47 -3.16 -18.00
CA ASN A 18 3.79 -1.75 -18.27
C ASN A 18 5.23 -1.44 -17.83
N PRO A 19 5.91 -0.52 -18.54
CA PRO A 19 7.24 -0.06 -18.12
C PRO A 19 7.23 0.62 -16.77
N THR A 20 8.30 0.40 -16.00
CA THR A 20 8.62 1.15 -14.78
C THR A 20 10.13 1.32 -14.63
N VAL A 21 10.56 2.18 -13.69
CA VAL A 21 11.97 2.52 -13.46
C VAL A 21 12.58 1.57 -12.45
N GLU A 22 13.76 1.04 -12.74
CA GLU A 22 14.66 0.39 -11.80
C GLU A 22 15.98 1.17 -11.73
N VAL A 23 16.45 1.45 -10.52
CA VAL A 23 17.71 2.17 -10.25
C VAL A 23 18.69 1.26 -9.53
N GLU A 24 19.97 1.33 -9.91
CA GLU A 24 21.09 0.72 -9.22
C GLU A 24 22.06 1.80 -8.73
N VAL A 25 22.56 1.64 -7.51
CA VAL A 25 23.55 2.52 -6.89
C VAL A 25 24.73 1.69 -6.41
N ILE A 26 25.95 2.18 -6.66
CA ILE A 26 27.19 1.60 -6.15
C ILE A 26 27.90 2.65 -5.30
N LEU A 27 28.36 2.26 -4.12
CA LEU A 27 29.13 3.10 -3.22
C LEU A 27 30.64 2.86 -3.38
N ASP A 28 31.46 3.78 -2.92
CA ASP A 28 32.94 3.73 -3.02
C ASP A 28 33.58 2.59 -2.19
N ASP A 29 32.84 1.95 -1.29
CA ASP A 29 33.23 0.73 -0.58
C ASP A 29 32.83 -0.57 -1.32
N GLY A 30 32.16 -0.46 -2.48
CA GLY A 30 31.66 -1.56 -3.28
C GLY A 30 30.28 -2.09 -2.86
N SER A 31 29.62 -1.45 -1.92
CA SER A 31 28.23 -1.79 -1.55
C SER A 31 27.28 -1.38 -2.67
N GLU A 32 26.32 -2.26 -2.97
CA GLU A 32 25.36 -2.08 -4.06
C GLU A 32 23.92 -2.02 -3.50
N GLY A 33 23.09 -1.16 -4.09
CA GLY A 33 21.67 -1.10 -3.81
C GLY A 33 20.84 -0.98 -5.08
N ARG A 34 19.70 -1.65 -5.11
CA ARG A 34 18.78 -1.62 -6.24
C ARG A 34 17.35 -1.45 -5.74
N ALA A 35 16.56 -0.69 -6.48
CA ALA A 35 15.14 -0.52 -6.21
C ALA A 35 14.34 -0.39 -7.50
N ALA A 36 13.15 -0.97 -7.53
CA ALA A 36 12.20 -0.83 -8.62
C ALA A 36 10.94 -0.10 -8.13
N VAL A 37 10.48 0.87 -8.92
CA VAL A 37 9.39 1.76 -8.54
C VAL A 37 8.04 1.14 -8.90
N PRO A 38 7.07 1.05 -7.97
CA PRO A 38 5.71 0.59 -8.28
C PRO A 38 4.90 1.65 -9.03
N SER A 39 3.78 1.23 -9.66
CA SER A 39 2.92 2.10 -10.46
C SER A 39 1.44 1.83 -10.19
N GLY A 40 0.62 2.88 -10.00
CA GLY A 40 -0.81 2.75 -9.77
C GLY A 40 -1.64 2.50 -11.04
N ALA A 41 -2.83 1.88 -10.89
CA ALA A 41 -3.88 1.86 -11.90
C ALA A 41 -4.87 3.02 -11.68
N SER A 42 -5.46 3.09 -10.48
CA SER A 42 -6.11 4.27 -9.95
C SER A 42 -5.08 5.18 -9.32
N THR A 43 -5.19 6.49 -9.51
CA THR A 43 -4.26 7.47 -8.95
C THR A 43 -5.04 8.63 -8.39
N GLY A 44 -4.77 9.00 -7.12
CA GLY A 44 -5.32 10.20 -6.51
C GLY A 44 -4.89 11.46 -7.26
N GLN A 45 -5.75 12.45 -7.35
CA GLN A 45 -5.51 13.69 -8.09
C GLN A 45 -4.26 14.45 -7.59
N PHE A 46 -3.87 14.23 -6.34
CA PHE A 46 -2.80 14.97 -5.66
C PHE A 46 -1.51 14.15 -5.49
N GLU A 47 -1.40 13.00 -6.14
CA GLU A 47 -0.15 12.22 -6.17
C GLU A 47 0.98 12.99 -6.87
N ALA A 48 2.21 12.74 -6.45
CA ALA A 48 3.39 13.18 -7.19
C ALA A 48 3.43 12.54 -8.59
N VAL A 49 4.01 13.26 -9.55
CA VAL A 49 3.94 12.89 -10.97
C VAL A 49 4.79 11.68 -11.29
N GLU A 50 4.17 10.59 -11.69
CA GLU A 50 4.84 9.50 -12.39
C GLU A 50 5.13 9.95 -13.83
N LEU A 51 6.40 10.21 -14.15
CA LEU A 51 6.77 10.70 -15.47
C LEU A 51 6.69 9.58 -16.50
N ARG A 52 5.87 9.78 -17.54
CA ARG A 52 5.67 8.90 -18.68
C ARG A 52 6.07 9.60 -19.97
N ASP A 53 6.64 8.83 -20.92
CA ASP A 53 7.17 9.38 -22.17
C ASP A 53 6.08 9.92 -23.11
N GLY A 54 4.86 9.39 -23.02
CA GLY A 54 3.82 9.63 -24.03
C GLY A 54 4.13 8.94 -25.37
N GLY A 55 3.47 9.38 -26.42
CA GLY A 55 3.69 8.83 -27.78
C GLY A 55 3.17 7.39 -27.95
N ASP A 56 3.75 6.67 -28.92
CA ASP A 56 3.23 5.35 -29.31
C ASP A 56 3.90 4.17 -28.56
N ARG A 57 5.09 4.39 -28.02
CA ARG A 57 5.85 3.33 -27.35
C ARG A 57 5.16 2.90 -26.06
N TYR A 58 4.89 1.60 -25.91
CA TYR A 58 4.08 1.03 -24.81
C TYR A 58 2.73 1.76 -24.61
N GLY A 59 2.10 2.24 -25.71
CA GLY A 59 0.85 3.00 -25.60
C GLY A 59 0.98 4.30 -24.79
N GLY A 60 2.15 4.93 -24.83
CA GLY A 60 2.46 6.17 -24.10
C GLY A 60 3.00 5.97 -22.68
N LYS A 61 3.12 4.70 -22.21
CA LYS A 61 3.52 4.39 -20.83
C LYS A 61 5.02 4.17 -20.64
N GLY A 62 5.87 4.41 -21.66
CA GLY A 62 7.33 4.34 -21.54
C GLY A 62 7.86 5.24 -20.43
N VAL A 63 9.05 4.93 -19.88
CA VAL A 63 9.69 5.69 -18.79
C VAL A 63 11.14 6.06 -19.10
N LEU A 64 11.54 6.06 -20.38
CA LEU A 64 12.90 6.40 -20.78
C LEU A 64 13.29 7.84 -20.38
N GLN A 65 12.36 8.78 -20.38
CA GLN A 65 12.62 10.15 -19.94
C GLN A 65 12.97 10.20 -18.44
N ALA A 66 12.28 9.40 -17.60
CA ALA A 66 12.61 9.27 -16.19
C ALA A 66 13.97 8.60 -15.99
N VAL A 67 14.28 7.55 -16.77
CA VAL A 67 15.61 6.89 -16.80
C VAL A 67 16.70 7.87 -17.16
N GLU A 68 16.50 8.67 -18.23
CA GLU A 68 17.46 9.70 -18.66
C GLU A 68 17.65 10.77 -17.58
N ASN A 69 16.57 11.19 -16.89
CA ASN A 69 16.66 12.13 -15.78
C ASN A 69 17.49 11.58 -14.60
N VAL A 70 17.42 10.28 -14.30
CA VAL A 70 18.30 9.66 -13.30
C VAL A 70 19.76 9.75 -13.72
N ILE A 71 20.08 9.37 -14.98
CA ILE A 71 21.46 9.25 -15.45
C ILE A 71 22.09 10.64 -15.69
N GLU A 72 21.36 11.54 -16.36
CA GLU A 72 21.93 12.79 -16.85
C GLU A 72 21.77 13.98 -15.88
N LYS A 73 20.80 13.91 -14.92
CA LYS A 73 20.54 15.02 -14.01
C LYS A 73 20.75 14.65 -12.55
N ILE A 74 20.12 13.56 -12.07
CA ILE A 74 20.19 13.19 -10.66
C ILE A 74 21.60 12.66 -10.33
N TYR A 75 22.12 11.71 -11.08
CA TYR A 75 23.43 11.13 -10.82
C TYR A 75 24.55 12.18 -10.67
N PRO A 76 24.72 13.15 -11.59
CA PRO A 76 25.74 14.19 -11.40
C PRO A 76 25.53 15.06 -10.15
N ALA A 77 24.30 15.27 -9.71
CA ALA A 77 23.99 16.08 -8.53
C ALA A 77 24.31 15.34 -7.23
N VAL A 78 24.08 14.01 -7.18
CA VAL A 78 24.26 13.19 -5.96
C VAL A 78 25.61 12.49 -5.89
N LEU A 79 26.44 12.59 -6.91
CA LEU A 79 27.78 11.98 -6.95
C LEU A 79 28.63 12.48 -5.77
N GLY A 80 29.18 11.54 -4.98
CA GLY A 80 30.00 11.84 -3.81
C GLY A 80 29.21 12.19 -2.54
N PHE A 81 27.86 12.16 -2.57
CA PHE A 81 27.07 12.26 -1.34
C PHE A 81 27.34 11.09 -0.41
N ASP A 82 27.36 11.37 0.89
CA ASP A 82 27.37 10.34 1.93
C ASP A 82 26.02 9.58 1.89
N ALA A 83 26.08 8.28 1.60
CA ALA A 83 24.87 7.46 1.43
C ALA A 83 24.04 7.32 2.73
N SER A 84 24.61 7.64 3.90
CA SER A 84 23.89 7.62 5.17
C SER A 84 23.04 8.87 5.42
N GLU A 85 23.25 9.94 4.65
CA GLU A 85 22.55 11.22 4.79
C GLU A 85 21.28 11.27 3.90
N GLN A 86 20.37 10.30 4.10
CA GLN A 86 19.17 10.11 3.28
C GLN A 86 18.35 11.39 3.10
N ARG A 87 18.16 12.18 4.17
CA ARG A 87 17.38 13.42 4.09
C ARG A 87 18.02 14.44 3.18
N LEU A 88 19.33 14.65 3.30
CA LEU A 88 20.05 15.59 2.45
C LEU A 88 20.03 15.16 0.99
N LEU A 89 20.12 13.84 0.74
CA LEU A 89 20.01 13.28 -0.61
C LEU A 89 18.63 13.54 -1.22
N ASP A 90 17.57 13.22 -0.49
CA ASP A 90 16.19 13.40 -0.96
C ASP A 90 15.88 14.89 -1.17
N ASP A 91 16.30 15.77 -0.24
CA ASP A 91 16.15 17.22 -0.37
C ASP A 91 16.86 17.77 -1.61
N GLU A 92 18.10 17.32 -1.90
CA GLU A 92 18.85 17.72 -3.11
C GLU A 92 18.08 17.35 -4.40
N MET A 93 17.50 16.14 -4.46
CA MET A 93 16.73 15.70 -5.62
C MET A 93 15.41 16.47 -5.77
N ILE A 94 14.75 16.81 -4.67
CA ILE A 94 13.53 17.62 -4.67
C ILE A 94 13.82 19.05 -5.12
N GLU A 95 14.91 19.67 -4.61
CA GLU A 95 15.34 21.00 -5.04
C GLU A 95 15.75 21.01 -6.53
N LEU A 96 16.40 19.96 -7.02
CA LEU A 96 16.78 19.79 -8.42
C LEU A 96 15.54 19.68 -9.33
N ASP A 97 14.47 19.02 -8.88
CA ASP A 97 13.18 18.99 -9.61
C ASP A 97 12.54 20.38 -9.68
N GLY A 98 12.46 21.09 -8.56
CA GLY A 98 12.00 22.46 -8.44
C GLY A 98 10.50 22.66 -8.68
N THR A 99 9.70 21.59 -8.71
CA THR A 99 8.24 21.66 -8.84
C THR A 99 7.55 21.07 -7.59
N ASP A 100 6.34 21.52 -7.28
CA ASP A 100 5.61 21.09 -6.09
C ASP A 100 5.25 19.59 -6.10
N ASN A 101 5.16 18.99 -7.30
CA ASN A 101 4.68 17.62 -7.50
C ASN A 101 5.71 16.71 -8.19
N LYS A 102 6.99 17.08 -8.20
CA LYS A 102 8.08 16.32 -8.86
C LYS A 102 7.85 16.08 -10.36
N GLY A 103 7.19 17.05 -11.02
CA GLY A 103 6.80 16.93 -12.43
C GLY A 103 7.94 17.13 -13.43
N SER A 104 9.09 17.67 -13.02
CA SER A 104 10.23 17.96 -13.90
C SER A 104 11.13 16.71 -14.08
N LEU A 105 11.52 16.06 -13.01
CA LEU A 105 12.33 14.85 -13.04
C LEU A 105 11.48 13.58 -13.09
N GLY A 106 10.33 13.62 -12.45
CA GLY A 106 9.46 12.49 -12.18
C GLY A 106 9.64 11.91 -10.78
N ALA A 107 8.54 11.73 -10.05
CA ALA A 107 8.58 11.08 -8.75
C ALA A 107 9.13 9.64 -8.83
N ASN A 108 8.92 8.94 -9.94
CA ASN A 108 9.49 7.62 -10.22
C ASN A 108 11.02 7.64 -10.33
N ALA A 109 11.60 8.68 -10.94
CA ALA A 109 13.06 8.85 -11.01
C ALA A 109 13.64 9.15 -9.61
N ILE A 110 13.06 10.08 -8.87
CA ILE A 110 13.51 10.49 -7.53
C ILE A 110 13.39 9.31 -6.55
N LEU A 111 12.24 8.64 -6.51
CA LEU A 111 12.01 7.51 -5.61
C LEU A 111 12.95 6.34 -5.91
N GLY A 112 13.20 6.03 -7.17
CA GLY A 112 14.12 4.96 -7.56
C GLY A 112 15.50 5.18 -6.95
N VAL A 113 16.05 6.39 -7.04
CA VAL A 113 17.35 6.74 -6.45
C VAL A 113 17.28 6.74 -4.91
N SER A 114 16.24 7.35 -4.34
CA SER A 114 16.03 7.39 -2.88
C SER A 114 16.07 6.00 -2.24
N LEU A 115 15.31 5.05 -2.80
CA LEU A 115 15.26 3.68 -2.29
C LEU A 115 16.54 2.88 -2.58
N ALA A 116 17.14 3.04 -3.76
CA ALA A 116 18.38 2.34 -4.13
C ALA A 116 19.55 2.77 -3.23
N VAL A 117 19.67 4.07 -2.91
CA VAL A 117 20.68 4.57 -1.97
C VAL A 117 20.45 4.01 -0.55
N ALA A 118 19.20 3.96 -0.08
CA ALA A 118 18.90 3.35 1.22
C ALA A 118 19.32 1.87 1.29
N ASN A 119 19.08 1.10 0.22
CA ASN A 119 19.52 -0.29 0.12
C ASN A 119 21.06 -0.41 0.12
N ALA A 120 21.77 0.43 -0.65
CA ALA A 120 23.24 0.45 -0.69
C ALA A 120 23.83 0.84 0.67
N ALA A 121 23.26 1.86 1.34
CA ALA A 121 23.69 2.30 2.66
C ALA A 121 23.46 1.23 3.74
N ALA A 122 22.34 0.50 3.67
CA ALA A 122 22.09 -0.63 4.57
C ALA A 122 23.14 -1.74 4.37
N MET A 123 23.49 -2.06 3.11
CA MET A 123 24.56 -3.03 2.79
C MET A 123 25.92 -2.57 3.29
N SER A 124 26.29 -1.30 3.11
CA SER A 124 27.50 -0.70 3.63
C SER A 124 27.58 -0.74 5.16
N ALA A 125 26.44 -0.59 5.83
CA ALA A 125 26.33 -0.70 7.28
C ALA A 125 26.29 -2.17 7.79
N GLU A 126 26.30 -3.16 6.90
CA GLU A 126 26.14 -4.58 7.22
C GLU A 126 24.83 -4.87 8.01
N LEU A 127 23.76 -4.13 7.70
CA LEU A 127 22.45 -4.28 8.33
C LEU A 127 21.36 -4.64 7.29
N PRO A 128 20.37 -5.46 7.65
CA PRO A 128 19.18 -5.60 6.83
C PRO A 128 18.43 -4.26 6.76
N LEU A 129 17.74 -4.00 5.65
CA LEU A 129 17.14 -2.69 5.37
C LEU A 129 16.17 -2.24 6.48
N TYR A 130 15.31 -3.15 6.97
CA TYR A 130 14.36 -2.79 8.03
C TYR A 130 15.05 -2.30 9.31
N ARG A 131 16.22 -2.88 9.64
CA ARG A 131 17.01 -2.49 10.81
C ARG A 131 17.81 -1.23 10.58
N TYR A 132 18.34 -1.05 9.38
CA TYR A 132 19.04 0.18 9.00
C TYR A 132 18.12 1.40 9.11
N LEU A 133 16.91 1.30 8.58
CA LEU A 133 15.93 2.40 8.56
C LEU A 133 15.21 2.59 9.90
N GLY A 134 14.82 1.50 10.56
CA GLY A 134 14.01 1.56 11.80
C GLY A 134 14.80 1.48 13.09
N GLY A 135 16.12 1.22 12.99
CA GLY A 135 17.00 1.10 14.15
C GLY A 135 16.72 -0.15 15.01
N PRO A 136 17.26 -0.21 16.24
CA PRO A 136 17.15 -1.39 17.09
C PRO A 136 15.73 -1.70 17.59
N ASN A 137 14.80 -0.76 17.45
CA ASN A 137 13.40 -0.94 17.85
C ASN A 137 12.48 -1.45 16.72
N ALA A 138 12.99 -1.69 15.52
CA ALA A 138 12.24 -2.29 14.42
C ALA A 138 12.05 -3.79 14.68
N HIS A 139 10.85 -4.22 15.12
CA HIS A 139 10.59 -5.59 15.55
C HIS A 139 9.13 -6.04 15.39
N VAL A 140 8.23 -5.13 14.96
CA VAL A 140 6.80 -5.44 14.83
C VAL A 140 6.50 -5.96 13.43
N LEU A 141 6.11 -7.23 13.35
CA LEU A 141 5.60 -7.85 12.12
C LEU A 141 4.15 -7.37 11.88
N PRO A 142 3.85 -6.83 10.69
CA PRO A 142 2.54 -6.29 10.39
C PRO A 142 1.48 -7.37 10.19
N VAL A 143 0.22 -7.05 10.50
CA VAL A 143 -0.93 -7.84 10.05
C VAL A 143 -1.06 -7.69 8.53
N PRO A 144 -1.05 -8.80 7.77
CA PRO A 144 -1.26 -8.74 6.34
C PRO A 144 -2.75 -8.56 6.03
N MET A 145 -3.08 -7.45 5.36
CA MET A 145 -4.40 -7.16 4.81
C MET A 145 -4.44 -7.77 3.41
N MET A 146 -4.92 -9.02 3.30
CA MET A 146 -4.84 -9.79 2.06
C MET A 146 -6.08 -9.59 1.20
N ASN A 147 -5.93 -8.95 0.03
CA ASN A 147 -6.99 -8.78 -0.94
C ASN A 147 -7.31 -10.10 -1.64
N ILE A 148 -8.39 -10.77 -1.27
CA ILE A 148 -8.76 -12.09 -1.79
C ILE A 148 -9.94 -12.08 -2.77
N LEU A 149 -10.67 -10.96 -2.88
CA LEU A 149 -11.73 -10.76 -3.86
C LEU A 149 -11.68 -9.32 -4.38
N ASN A 150 -11.65 -9.19 -5.71
CA ASN A 150 -11.51 -7.92 -6.42
C ASN A 150 -12.81 -7.51 -7.11
N GLY A 151 -13.06 -6.20 -7.12
CA GLY A 151 -14.05 -5.53 -7.94
C GLY A 151 -13.53 -4.20 -8.45
N GLY A 152 -14.40 -3.24 -8.72
CA GLY A 152 -14.03 -1.91 -9.18
C GLY A 152 -13.05 -1.91 -10.35
N SER A 153 -12.08 -1.02 -10.34
CA SER A 153 -11.05 -0.92 -11.39
C SER A 153 -10.03 -2.07 -11.40
N HIS A 154 -10.00 -2.93 -10.36
CA HIS A 154 -9.07 -4.06 -10.25
C HIS A 154 -9.60 -5.36 -10.88
N ALA A 155 -10.84 -5.38 -11.38
CA ALA A 155 -11.47 -6.56 -11.96
C ALA A 155 -12.48 -6.21 -13.05
N ASP A 156 -12.60 -7.05 -14.08
CA ASP A 156 -13.70 -7.02 -15.04
C ASP A 156 -14.92 -7.76 -14.45
N SER A 157 -15.61 -7.10 -13.50
CA SER A 157 -16.75 -7.64 -12.77
C SER A 157 -17.80 -6.55 -12.51
N ASN A 158 -18.97 -6.95 -11.98
CA ASN A 158 -20.04 -6.02 -11.61
C ASN A 158 -20.06 -5.63 -10.13
N VAL A 159 -18.96 -5.84 -9.42
CA VAL A 159 -18.81 -5.48 -8.01
C VAL A 159 -18.18 -4.08 -7.95
N ASP A 160 -18.84 -3.14 -7.24
CA ASP A 160 -18.38 -1.74 -7.20
C ASP A 160 -17.15 -1.54 -6.31
N ILE A 161 -17.10 -2.20 -5.14
CA ILE A 161 -16.00 -2.12 -4.19
C ILE A 161 -14.74 -2.77 -4.78
N GLN A 162 -13.63 -2.06 -4.71
CA GLN A 162 -12.39 -2.44 -5.37
C GLN A 162 -11.72 -3.65 -4.74
N GLU A 163 -11.65 -3.71 -3.39
CA GLU A 163 -10.96 -4.77 -2.68
C GLU A 163 -11.73 -5.25 -1.45
N PHE A 164 -11.81 -6.58 -1.33
CA PHE A 164 -12.27 -7.25 -0.12
C PHE A 164 -11.13 -8.04 0.48
N MET A 165 -10.72 -7.61 1.66
CA MET A 165 -9.53 -8.13 2.33
C MET A 165 -9.87 -8.95 3.57
N ILE A 166 -8.97 -9.89 3.90
CA ILE A 166 -8.93 -10.58 5.19
C ILE A 166 -7.72 -10.10 5.99
N ALA A 167 -7.90 -10.06 7.32
CA ALA A 167 -6.86 -9.73 8.28
C ALA A 167 -6.75 -10.81 9.35
N PRO A 168 -5.71 -11.65 9.36
CA PRO A 168 -5.52 -12.72 10.35
C PRO A 168 -5.07 -12.16 11.71
N ILE A 169 -5.98 -11.52 12.45
CA ILE A 169 -5.69 -10.80 13.70
C ILE A 169 -5.47 -11.73 14.91
N GLY A 170 -5.94 -12.97 14.83
CA GLY A 170 -5.83 -13.95 15.91
C GLY A 170 -4.57 -14.81 15.87
N ALA A 171 -3.72 -14.67 14.86
CA ALA A 171 -2.48 -15.43 14.74
C ALA A 171 -1.45 -15.03 15.82
N ALA A 172 -0.62 -15.99 16.25
CA ALA A 172 0.43 -15.76 17.22
C ALA A 172 1.76 -15.29 16.57
N SER A 173 1.90 -15.42 15.24
CA SER A 173 3.10 -15.07 14.48
C SER A 173 2.72 -14.65 13.06
N PHE A 174 3.63 -13.98 12.34
CA PHE A 174 3.42 -13.67 10.94
C PHE A 174 3.32 -14.93 10.08
N ARG A 175 4.14 -15.94 10.37
CA ARG A 175 4.09 -17.25 9.71
C ARG A 175 2.71 -17.90 9.84
N GLU A 176 2.12 -17.89 11.03
CA GLU A 176 0.76 -18.41 11.25
C GLU A 176 -0.28 -17.55 10.51
N ALA A 177 -0.16 -16.23 10.55
CA ALA A 177 -1.05 -15.32 9.81
C ALA A 177 -1.05 -15.61 8.31
N LEU A 178 0.14 -15.83 7.72
CA LEU A 178 0.26 -16.17 6.30
C LEU A 178 -0.37 -17.54 5.99
N GLN A 179 -0.20 -18.54 6.87
CA GLN A 179 -0.85 -19.84 6.75
C GLN A 179 -2.38 -19.71 6.80
N MET A 180 -2.91 -18.92 7.74
CA MET A 180 -4.35 -18.66 7.87
C MET A 180 -4.90 -18.00 6.60
N GLY A 181 -4.25 -16.95 6.13
CA GLY A 181 -4.64 -16.22 4.92
C GLY A 181 -4.65 -17.10 3.67
N ALA A 182 -3.60 -17.90 3.45
CA ALA A 182 -3.53 -18.85 2.35
C ALA A 182 -4.62 -19.92 2.46
N GLY A 183 -4.91 -20.42 3.67
CA GLY A 183 -5.97 -21.37 3.93
C GLY A 183 -7.34 -20.82 3.55
N VAL A 184 -7.67 -19.60 3.97
CA VAL A 184 -8.93 -18.91 3.63
C VAL A 184 -9.03 -18.67 2.13
N TYR A 185 -7.95 -18.21 1.49
CA TYR A 185 -7.90 -17.98 0.05
C TYR A 185 -8.24 -19.24 -0.75
N HIS A 186 -7.66 -20.39 -0.39
CA HIS A 186 -7.97 -21.66 -1.05
C HIS A 186 -9.39 -22.14 -0.80
N GLN A 187 -9.93 -21.90 0.41
CA GLN A 187 -11.34 -22.23 0.69
C GLN A 187 -12.29 -21.30 -0.07
N LEU A 188 -11.96 -20.00 -0.22
CA LEU A 188 -12.75 -19.09 -1.03
C LEU A 188 -12.83 -19.56 -2.49
N LYS A 189 -11.70 -20.01 -3.07
CA LYS A 189 -11.70 -20.61 -4.41
C LYS A 189 -12.70 -21.74 -4.53
N LYS A 190 -12.68 -22.65 -3.57
CA LYS A 190 -13.60 -23.80 -3.55
C LYS A 190 -15.05 -23.37 -3.39
N VAL A 191 -15.34 -22.42 -2.51
CA VAL A 191 -16.70 -21.86 -2.33
C VAL A 191 -17.23 -21.26 -3.63
N LEU A 192 -16.38 -20.51 -4.36
CA LEU A 192 -16.74 -19.94 -5.66
C LEU A 192 -16.99 -21.04 -6.71
N GLU A 193 -16.12 -22.04 -6.82
CA GLU A 193 -16.27 -23.18 -7.74
C GLU A 193 -17.56 -23.97 -7.46
N ASP A 194 -17.88 -24.27 -6.20
CA ASP A 194 -19.09 -24.98 -5.79
C ASP A 194 -20.37 -24.22 -6.13
N LYS A 195 -20.31 -22.89 -6.23
CA LYS A 195 -21.41 -22.00 -6.63
C LYS A 195 -21.42 -21.70 -8.15
N GLY A 196 -20.45 -22.22 -8.91
CA GLY A 196 -20.32 -21.97 -10.34
C GLY A 196 -19.87 -20.54 -10.70
N LEU A 197 -19.24 -19.85 -9.75
CA LEU A 197 -18.70 -18.51 -9.91
C LEU A 197 -17.27 -18.53 -10.48
N SER A 198 -16.85 -17.42 -11.11
CA SER A 198 -15.52 -17.29 -11.67
C SER A 198 -14.42 -17.32 -10.58
N THR A 199 -13.34 -18.04 -10.86
CA THR A 199 -12.10 -18.03 -10.08
C THR A 199 -10.94 -17.38 -10.85
N GLY A 200 -11.24 -16.59 -11.89
CA GLY A 200 -10.27 -15.70 -12.54
C GLY A 200 -9.74 -14.68 -11.55
N LEU A 201 -8.48 -14.25 -11.73
CA LEU A 201 -7.80 -13.35 -10.82
C LEU A 201 -7.82 -11.90 -11.35
N GLY A 202 -8.01 -10.96 -10.43
CA GLY A 202 -7.76 -9.54 -10.65
C GLY A 202 -6.28 -9.18 -10.60
N ASP A 203 -5.98 -7.89 -10.72
CA ASP A 203 -4.60 -7.36 -10.80
C ASP A 203 -3.76 -7.69 -9.57
N GLU A 204 -4.38 -7.83 -8.41
CA GLU A 204 -3.70 -8.07 -7.14
C GLU A 204 -3.82 -9.52 -6.64
N GLY A 205 -4.31 -10.43 -7.49
CA GLY A 205 -4.38 -11.86 -7.21
C GLY A 205 -5.64 -12.32 -6.48
N GLY A 206 -6.56 -11.42 -6.12
CA GLY A 206 -7.89 -11.77 -5.62
C GLY A 206 -8.80 -12.30 -6.72
N PHE A 207 -9.79 -13.11 -6.36
CA PHE A 207 -10.78 -13.62 -7.33
C PHE A 207 -11.71 -12.50 -7.79
N ALA A 208 -12.19 -12.58 -9.04
CA ALA A 208 -13.01 -11.57 -9.67
C ALA A 208 -14.36 -12.16 -10.19
N PRO A 209 -15.24 -12.63 -9.31
CA PRO A 209 -16.55 -13.13 -9.71
C PRO A 209 -17.54 -11.99 -10.01
N ASN A 210 -18.53 -12.25 -10.86
CA ASN A 210 -19.75 -11.45 -10.92
C ASN A 210 -20.70 -11.87 -9.79
N LEU A 211 -21.19 -10.91 -9.01
CA LEU A 211 -22.04 -11.14 -7.84
C LEU A 211 -23.34 -10.35 -7.93
N GLY A 212 -24.30 -10.71 -7.10
CA GLY A 212 -25.60 -10.03 -7.02
C GLY A 212 -25.56 -8.71 -6.25
N SER A 213 -24.58 -8.53 -5.37
CA SER A 213 -24.35 -7.32 -4.58
C SER A 213 -22.93 -7.29 -3.99
N ASN A 214 -22.50 -6.13 -3.49
CA ASN A 214 -21.23 -6.03 -2.76
C ASN A 214 -21.27 -6.80 -1.42
N ALA A 215 -22.42 -6.84 -0.75
CA ALA A 215 -22.60 -7.62 0.47
C ALA A 215 -22.45 -9.14 0.26
N GLU A 216 -22.76 -9.66 -0.92
CA GLU A 216 -22.55 -11.08 -1.26
C GLU A 216 -21.06 -11.45 -1.22
N ALA A 217 -20.17 -10.54 -1.59
CA ALA A 217 -18.73 -10.76 -1.48
C ALA A 217 -18.32 -10.99 -0.02
N LEU A 218 -18.82 -10.15 0.91
CA LEU A 218 -18.57 -10.31 2.35
C LEU A 218 -19.11 -11.64 2.87
N ASP A 219 -20.35 -12.03 2.46
CA ASP A 219 -20.95 -13.30 2.88
C ASP A 219 -20.14 -14.52 2.38
N LEU A 220 -19.60 -14.48 1.14
CA LEU A 220 -18.74 -15.53 0.58
C LEU A 220 -17.42 -15.66 1.34
N ILE A 221 -16.80 -14.54 1.71
CA ILE A 221 -15.58 -14.54 2.49
C ILE A 221 -15.83 -15.08 3.92
N MET A 222 -16.94 -14.69 4.54
CA MET A 222 -17.35 -15.23 5.85
C MET A 222 -17.57 -16.75 5.79
N GLU A 223 -18.14 -17.27 4.70
CA GLU A 223 -18.28 -18.71 4.44
C GLU A 223 -16.90 -19.38 4.32
N ALA A 224 -15.98 -18.77 3.55
CA ALA A 224 -14.62 -19.29 3.35
C ALA A 224 -13.81 -19.32 4.64
N ILE A 225 -13.89 -18.29 5.49
CA ILE A 225 -13.21 -18.25 6.81
C ILE A 225 -13.68 -19.44 7.68
N LYS A 226 -14.98 -19.66 7.77
CA LYS A 226 -15.56 -20.78 8.53
C LYS A 226 -15.18 -22.14 7.93
N ALA A 227 -15.19 -22.27 6.59
CA ALA A 227 -14.78 -23.48 5.90
C ALA A 227 -13.28 -23.80 6.08
N ALA A 228 -12.45 -22.79 6.28
CA ALA A 228 -11.04 -22.93 6.63
C ALA A 228 -10.81 -23.35 8.10
N GLY A 229 -11.86 -23.37 8.92
CA GLY A 229 -11.80 -23.75 10.33
C GLY A 229 -11.50 -22.61 11.29
N TYR A 230 -11.62 -21.35 10.82
CA TYR A 230 -11.36 -20.15 11.63
C TYR A 230 -12.66 -19.46 12.04
N THR A 231 -12.59 -18.71 13.12
CA THR A 231 -13.69 -17.89 13.66
C THR A 231 -13.60 -16.48 13.12
N PRO A 232 -14.61 -16.02 12.33
CA PRO A 232 -14.65 -14.63 11.89
C PRO A 232 -14.64 -13.65 13.07
N GLY A 233 -13.80 -12.62 12.97
CA GLY A 233 -13.65 -11.58 13.99
C GLY A 233 -12.65 -11.90 15.09
N SER A 234 -12.51 -13.17 15.50
CA SER A 234 -11.53 -13.60 16.50
C SER A 234 -10.20 -14.02 15.87
N ASP A 235 -10.26 -14.87 14.85
CA ASP A 235 -9.07 -15.37 14.17
C ASP A 235 -8.77 -14.55 12.92
N VAL A 236 -9.80 -14.32 12.08
CA VAL A 236 -9.70 -13.59 10.84
C VAL A 236 -10.81 -12.54 10.76
N ALA A 237 -10.43 -11.29 10.64
CA ALA A 237 -11.33 -10.15 10.42
C ALA A 237 -11.39 -9.78 8.93
N LEU A 238 -12.28 -8.86 8.57
CA LEU A 238 -12.47 -8.34 7.22
C LEU A 238 -12.00 -6.89 7.12
N ALA A 239 -11.59 -6.48 5.92
CA ALA A 239 -11.37 -5.10 5.58
C ALA A 239 -11.79 -4.81 4.14
N LEU A 240 -12.05 -3.55 3.85
CA LEU A 240 -12.47 -3.06 2.54
C LEU A 240 -11.53 -1.97 2.06
N ASP A 241 -11.31 -1.94 0.75
CA ASP A 241 -10.94 -0.76 0.00
C ASP A 241 -12.06 -0.46 -0.98
N VAL A 242 -12.75 0.64 -0.75
CA VAL A 242 -13.93 1.01 -1.52
C VAL A 242 -13.55 1.74 -2.79
N ALA A 243 -12.47 2.56 -2.72
CA ALA A 243 -12.04 3.45 -3.80
C ALA A 243 -13.20 4.28 -4.35
N ALA A 244 -13.96 4.94 -3.46
CA ALA A 244 -15.27 5.52 -3.79
C ALA A 244 -15.19 6.66 -4.82
N SER A 245 -14.03 7.30 -5.00
CA SER A 245 -13.80 8.29 -6.06
C SER A 245 -14.03 7.71 -7.47
N GLU A 246 -13.80 6.41 -7.67
CA GLU A 246 -13.97 5.73 -8.97
C GLU A 246 -15.44 5.68 -9.45
N PHE A 247 -16.39 5.76 -8.53
CA PHE A 247 -17.82 5.78 -8.84
C PHE A 247 -18.55 7.03 -8.34
N PHE A 248 -17.81 8.10 -8.01
CA PHE A 248 -18.37 9.39 -7.66
C PHE A 248 -18.55 10.26 -8.90
N GLU A 249 -19.78 10.52 -9.28
CA GLU A 249 -20.14 11.29 -10.48
C GLU A 249 -21.25 12.29 -10.17
N ASN A 250 -21.09 13.52 -10.68
CA ASN A 250 -22.11 14.59 -10.59
C ASN A 250 -22.60 14.87 -9.16
N GLY A 251 -21.73 14.71 -8.16
CA GLY A 251 -22.02 14.96 -6.77
C GLY A 251 -22.77 13.81 -6.05
N ALA A 252 -22.74 12.61 -6.60
CA ALA A 252 -23.36 11.42 -6.01
C ALA A 252 -22.53 10.15 -6.29
N TYR A 253 -22.60 9.19 -5.39
CA TYR A 253 -21.96 7.88 -5.51
C TYR A 253 -22.88 6.93 -6.30
N GLN A 254 -22.41 6.41 -7.43
CA GLN A 254 -23.14 5.46 -8.26
C GLN A 254 -22.92 4.04 -7.73
N PHE A 255 -23.63 3.67 -6.67
CA PHE A 255 -23.41 2.42 -5.94
C PHE A 255 -24.58 1.45 -6.15
N GLU A 256 -24.29 0.21 -6.58
CA GLU A 256 -25.28 -0.84 -6.90
C GLU A 256 -26.40 -0.35 -7.84
N GLY A 257 -26.01 0.45 -8.85
CA GLY A 257 -26.93 0.97 -9.85
C GLY A 257 -27.86 2.11 -9.37
N ALA A 258 -27.60 2.70 -8.19
CA ALA A 258 -28.36 3.82 -7.64
C ALA A 258 -27.43 4.96 -7.21
N ALA A 259 -27.86 6.20 -7.44
CA ALA A 259 -27.17 7.38 -6.94
C ALA A 259 -27.42 7.53 -5.43
N LYS A 260 -26.35 7.72 -4.66
CA LYS A 260 -26.38 7.86 -3.19
C LYS A 260 -25.64 9.10 -2.74
N SER A 261 -26.10 9.69 -1.63
CA SER A 261 -25.35 10.75 -0.94
C SER A 261 -24.27 10.17 -0.03
N SER A 262 -23.40 11.03 0.51
CA SER A 262 -22.37 10.66 1.49
C SER A 262 -22.97 10.06 2.76
N GLU A 263 -24.11 10.57 3.23
CA GLU A 263 -24.81 10.05 4.39
C GLU A 263 -25.44 8.68 4.11
N GLU A 264 -25.96 8.44 2.90
CA GLU A 264 -26.50 7.16 2.50
C GLU A 264 -25.38 6.09 2.37
N MET A 265 -24.22 6.46 1.84
CA MET A 265 -23.04 5.58 1.84
C MET A 265 -22.57 5.27 3.26
N SER A 266 -22.48 6.30 4.12
CA SER A 266 -22.11 6.13 5.53
C SER A 266 -23.07 5.21 6.29
N ALA A 267 -24.37 5.26 5.99
CA ALA A 267 -25.38 4.38 6.57
C ALA A 267 -25.18 2.91 6.16
N ILE A 268 -24.79 2.65 4.89
CA ILE A 268 -24.48 1.29 4.39
C ILE A 268 -23.27 0.73 5.17
N TYR A 269 -22.19 1.52 5.30
CA TYR A 269 -21.01 1.07 6.05
C TYR A 269 -21.32 0.85 7.53
N ALA A 270 -22.18 1.69 8.13
CA ALA A 270 -22.62 1.49 9.51
C ALA A 270 -23.37 0.16 9.70
N GLU A 271 -24.25 -0.21 8.77
CA GLU A 271 -24.91 -1.52 8.78
C GLU A 271 -23.91 -2.67 8.63
N TRP A 272 -22.91 -2.52 7.75
CA TRP A 272 -21.91 -3.56 7.55
C TRP A 272 -20.95 -3.71 8.74
N VAL A 273 -20.56 -2.63 9.39
CA VAL A 273 -19.76 -2.68 10.62
C VAL A 273 -20.50 -3.41 11.77
N GLU A 274 -21.82 -3.30 11.84
CA GLU A 274 -22.63 -4.05 12.82
C GLU A 274 -22.82 -5.54 12.42
N LYS A 275 -22.81 -5.85 11.12
CA LYS A 275 -23.10 -7.20 10.61
C LYS A 275 -21.85 -8.05 10.44
N TYR A 276 -20.73 -7.46 10.04
CA TYR A 276 -19.49 -8.13 9.69
C TYR A 276 -18.34 -7.71 10.59
N PRO A 277 -17.34 -8.56 10.85
CA PRO A 277 -16.17 -8.21 11.65
C PRO A 277 -15.20 -7.32 10.84
N LEU A 278 -15.65 -6.14 10.44
CA LEU A 278 -14.86 -5.17 9.71
C LEU A 278 -13.91 -4.41 10.65
N VAL A 279 -12.60 -4.52 10.40
CA VAL A 279 -11.56 -3.80 11.16
C VAL A 279 -11.14 -2.51 10.48
N SER A 280 -11.34 -2.40 9.15
CA SER A 280 -10.85 -1.27 8.34
C SER A 280 -11.73 -1.05 7.11
N ILE A 281 -11.95 0.22 6.77
CA ILE A 281 -12.58 0.67 5.52
C ILE A 281 -11.68 1.77 4.95
N GLU A 282 -11.15 1.54 3.76
CA GLU A 282 -10.30 2.46 3.02
C GLU A 282 -11.13 3.19 1.97
N ASP A 283 -10.91 4.49 1.83
CA ASP A 283 -11.55 5.41 0.89
C ASP A 283 -13.06 5.18 0.71
N PRO A 284 -13.82 5.23 1.83
CA PRO A 284 -15.27 5.03 1.79
C PRO A 284 -16.03 6.13 1.03
N LEU A 285 -15.39 7.29 0.81
CA LEU A 285 -15.95 8.45 0.13
C LEU A 285 -14.90 9.09 -0.79
N ASP A 286 -15.34 10.01 -1.67
CA ASP A 286 -14.51 10.73 -2.62
C ASP A 286 -13.40 11.55 -1.92
N GLU A 287 -12.24 11.66 -2.57
CA GLU A 287 -11.02 12.31 -2.05
C GLU A 287 -11.18 13.81 -1.74
N GLU A 288 -12.22 14.47 -2.24
CA GLU A 288 -12.55 15.87 -1.96
C GLU A 288 -13.87 16.06 -1.18
N ASP A 289 -14.56 14.98 -0.82
CA ASP A 289 -15.76 15.03 0.00
C ASP A 289 -15.44 15.17 1.51
N TRP A 290 -14.73 16.21 1.88
CA TRP A 290 -14.26 16.46 3.26
C TRP A 290 -15.39 16.52 4.30
N ASP A 291 -16.56 17.04 3.92
CA ASP A 291 -17.72 17.10 4.81
C ASP A 291 -18.31 15.70 5.05
N GLY A 292 -18.40 14.89 4.01
CA GLY A 292 -18.80 13.48 4.10
C GLY A 292 -17.81 12.67 4.93
N TRP A 293 -16.51 12.85 4.72
CA TRP A 293 -15.46 12.20 5.51
C TRP A 293 -15.53 12.56 7.00
N LYS A 294 -15.78 13.82 7.31
CA LYS A 294 -15.99 14.24 8.70
C LYS A 294 -17.22 13.55 9.31
N HIS A 295 -18.33 13.53 8.57
CA HIS A 295 -19.57 12.87 9.01
C HIS A 295 -19.35 11.36 9.31
N ILE A 296 -18.73 10.62 8.39
CA ILE A 296 -18.47 9.18 8.60
C ILE A 296 -17.48 8.95 9.75
N THR A 297 -16.49 9.83 9.94
CA THR A 297 -15.53 9.73 11.04
C THR A 297 -16.21 9.94 12.38
N GLU A 298 -17.11 10.92 12.51
CA GLU A 298 -17.93 11.12 13.72
C GLU A 298 -18.81 9.90 14.02
N GLN A 299 -19.34 9.24 12.98
CA GLN A 299 -20.28 8.11 13.13
C GLN A 299 -19.58 6.78 13.43
N LEU A 300 -18.44 6.49 12.79
CA LEU A 300 -17.81 5.17 12.77
C LEU A 300 -16.36 5.17 13.28
N GLY A 301 -15.72 6.32 13.44
CA GLY A 301 -14.28 6.40 13.75
C GLY A 301 -13.87 5.75 15.08
N ASP A 302 -14.79 5.57 16.03
CA ASP A 302 -14.56 4.86 17.29
C ASP A 302 -14.75 3.34 17.20
N LYS A 303 -15.32 2.84 16.09
CA LYS A 303 -15.69 1.44 15.88
C LYS A 303 -14.79 0.72 14.87
N VAL A 304 -14.33 1.43 13.84
CA VAL A 304 -13.58 0.89 12.71
C VAL A 304 -12.46 1.83 12.31
N GLN A 305 -11.41 1.29 11.73
CA GLN A 305 -10.37 2.08 11.10
C GLN A 305 -10.90 2.67 9.79
N LEU A 306 -10.76 3.98 9.61
CA LEU A 306 -11.08 4.72 8.38
C LEU A 306 -9.76 5.18 7.76
N VAL A 307 -9.38 4.61 6.63
CA VAL A 307 -8.09 4.83 5.98
C VAL A 307 -8.25 5.81 4.84
N GLY A 308 -7.45 6.86 4.82
CA GLY A 308 -7.32 7.73 3.64
C GLY A 308 -6.16 7.26 2.76
N ASP A 309 -6.48 6.82 1.55
CA ASP A 309 -5.56 6.58 0.44
C ASP A 309 -5.54 7.81 -0.48
N ASP A 310 -6.49 7.94 -1.39
CA ASP A 310 -6.58 9.11 -2.29
C ASP A 310 -6.86 10.41 -1.51
N LEU A 311 -7.53 10.32 -0.36
CA LEU A 311 -7.73 11.46 0.53
C LEU A 311 -6.41 12.12 0.96
N PHE A 312 -5.38 11.34 1.27
CA PHE A 312 -4.13 11.84 1.84
C PHE A 312 -2.92 11.72 0.90
N VAL A 313 -2.93 10.78 -0.05
CA VAL A 313 -1.86 10.48 -1.01
C VAL A 313 -0.46 10.44 -0.40
N THR A 314 -0.34 9.93 0.81
CA THR A 314 0.92 9.90 1.60
C THR A 314 1.55 11.30 1.78
N ASN A 315 0.77 12.37 1.62
CA ASN A 315 1.22 13.76 1.66
C ASN A 315 1.03 14.35 3.07
N PRO A 316 2.10 14.81 3.76
CA PRO A 316 2.01 15.38 5.10
C PRO A 316 1.06 16.59 5.21
N GLU A 317 0.94 17.42 4.18
CA GLU A 317 0.04 18.60 4.20
C GLU A 317 -1.42 18.19 4.15
N ARG A 318 -1.77 17.21 3.29
CA ARG A 318 -3.14 16.68 3.23
C ARG A 318 -3.49 15.90 4.50
N LEU A 319 -2.54 15.15 5.04
CA LEU A 319 -2.71 14.46 6.32
C LEU A 319 -2.93 15.46 7.47
N GLN A 320 -2.14 16.55 7.52
CA GLN A 320 -2.33 17.61 8.52
C GLN A 320 -3.73 18.23 8.42
N ARG A 321 -4.23 18.48 7.20
CA ARG A 321 -5.61 18.95 6.99
C ARG A 321 -6.63 17.96 7.59
N GLY A 322 -6.43 16.66 7.40
CA GLY A 322 -7.29 15.63 7.99
C GLY A 322 -7.27 15.64 9.52
N ILE A 323 -6.07 15.76 10.09
CA ILE A 323 -5.85 15.84 11.54
C ILE A 323 -6.56 17.07 12.12
N ASP A 324 -6.39 18.24 11.51
CA ASP A 324 -6.98 19.49 11.96
C ASP A 324 -8.52 19.51 11.89
N ASN A 325 -9.10 18.66 11.06
CA ASN A 325 -10.56 18.56 10.86
C ASN A 325 -11.18 17.28 11.46
N ASP A 326 -10.42 16.50 12.24
CA ASP A 326 -10.88 15.22 12.82
C ASP A 326 -11.42 14.25 11.75
N THR A 327 -10.71 14.11 10.62
CA THR A 327 -11.14 13.37 9.43
C THR A 327 -10.29 12.12 9.23
N ALA A 328 -10.91 10.94 9.06
CA ALA A 328 -10.27 9.64 9.04
C ALA A 328 -9.55 9.31 10.36
N ASN A 329 -8.81 8.21 10.42
CA ASN A 329 -8.03 7.83 11.60
C ASN A 329 -6.85 6.91 11.27
N ALA A 330 -6.58 6.72 9.98
CA ALA A 330 -5.43 5.98 9.47
C ALA A 330 -4.98 6.52 8.11
N LEU A 331 -3.69 6.37 7.84
CA LEU A 331 -3.02 6.73 6.58
C LEU A 331 -2.65 5.46 5.83
N LEU A 332 -3.01 5.37 4.55
CA LEU A 332 -2.37 4.43 3.64
C LEU A 332 -1.04 5.02 3.19
N VAL A 333 0.03 4.21 3.25
CA VAL A 333 1.39 4.66 2.94
C VAL A 333 1.85 4.02 1.64
N LYS A 334 1.92 4.80 0.57
CA LYS A 334 2.42 4.41 -0.75
C LYS A 334 3.62 5.28 -1.10
N VAL A 335 4.81 4.72 -1.10
CA VAL A 335 6.07 5.46 -1.29
C VAL A 335 6.11 6.28 -2.58
N ASN A 336 5.47 5.81 -3.64
CA ASN A 336 5.46 6.50 -4.93
C ASN A 336 4.42 7.62 -5.04
N GLN A 337 3.44 7.71 -4.13
CA GLN A 337 2.48 8.83 -4.11
C GLN A 337 3.14 10.15 -3.71
N ILE A 338 4.17 10.09 -2.88
CA ILE A 338 4.95 11.26 -2.45
C ILE A 338 6.33 11.31 -3.13
N GLY A 339 6.97 10.18 -3.40
CA GLY A 339 8.13 10.06 -4.28
C GLY A 339 9.50 10.18 -3.63
N SER A 340 9.60 10.17 -2.30
CA SER A 340 10.86 10.02 -1.57
C SER A 340 10.68 9.22 -0.27
N LEU A 341 11.74 8.59 0.20
CA LEU A 341 11.76 7.87 1.47
C LEU A 341 11.61 8.83 2.65
N THR A 342 12.27 9.99 2.59
CA THR A 342 12.22 11.03 3.63
C THR A 342 10.80 11.53 3.85
N GLU A 343 10.09 11.95 2.80
CA GLU A 343 8.72 12.44 2.91
C GLU A 343 7.74 11.32 3.33
N THR A 344 8.01 10.08 2.92
CA THR A 344 7.25 8.91 3.40
C THR A 344 7.37 8.75 4.91
N PHE A 345 8.57 8.84 5.46
CA PHE A 345 8.78 8.80 6.93
C PHE A 345 8.14 9.99 7.64
N ASP A 346 8.20 11.19 7.06
CA ASP A 346 7.57 12.38 7.63
C ASP A 346 6.04 12.22 7.73
N ALA A 347 5.41 11.64 6.71
CA ALA A 347 3.98 11.32 6.73
C ALA A 347 3.65 10.28 7.81
N VAL A 348 4.43 9.20 7.92
CA VAL A 348 4.25 8.15 8.94
C VAL A 348 4.43 8.70 10.35
N GLU A 349 5.47 9.51 10.57
CA GLU A 349 5.73 10.12 11.87
C GLU A 349 4.61 11.09 12.28
N LEU A 350 4.15 11.93 11.34
CA LEU A 350 3.02 12.83 11.55
C LEU A 350 1.74 12.05 11.94
N ALA A 351 1.44 10.97 11.23
CA ALA A 351 0.31 10.09 11.52
C ALA A 351 0.39 9.53 12.94
N HIS A 352 1.52 8.89 13.28
CA HIS A 352 1.72 8.26 14.59
C HIS A 352 1.63 9.26 15.75
N ARG A 353 2.22 10.45 15.62
CA ARG A 353 2.18 11.51 16.65
C ARG A 353 0.77 12.02 16.92
N ASN A 354 -0.14 11.89 15.96
CA ASN A 354 -1.53 12.33 16.06
C ASN A 354 -2.52 11.17 16.27
N GLY A 355 -2.04 9.96 16.61
CA GLY A 355 -2.88 8.82 16.94
C GLY A 355 -3.52 8.12 15.72
N TYR A 356 -3.11 8.49 14.51
CA TYR A 356 -3.46 7.76 13.29
C TYR A 356 -2.64 6.49 13.18
N ARG A 357 -3.26 5.43 12.66
CA ARG A 357 -2.53 4.23 12.25
C ARG A 357 -1.97 4.41 10.84
N CYS A 358 -0.94 3.63 10.53
CA CYS A 358 -0.39 3.55 9.17
C CYS A 358 -0.52 2.13 8.65
N MET A 359 -0.88 2.01 7.38
CA MET A 359 -0.90 0.75 6.65
C MET A 359 0.04 0.87 5.46
N MET A 360 1.18 0.15 5.50
CA MET A 360 2.13 0.13 4.39
C MET A 360 1.49 -0.58 3.20
N SER A 361 1.59 -0.02 2.00
CA SER A 361 0.85 -0.50 0.84
C SER A 361 1.71 -0.65 -0.41
N HIS A 362 1.38 -1.69 -1.18
CA HIS A 362 1.79 -1.87 -2.57
C HIS A 362 1.01 -0.95 -3.52
N ARG A 363 1.22 -1.13 -4.81
CA ARG A 363 0.36 -0.58 -5.89
C ARG A 363 -0.16 -1.74 -6.76
N SER A 364 -1.12 -1.42 -7.64
CA SER A 364 -1.67 -2.39 -8.60
C SER A 364 -0.61 -2.89 -9.60
N GLY A 365 0.29 -2.02 -10.06
CA GLY A 365 1.48 -2.38 -10.82
C GLY A 365 2.70 -2.53 -9.91
N GLU A 366 3.12 -3.77 -9.66
CA GLU A 366 4.23 -4.11 -8.79
C GLU A 366 5.35 -4.83 -9.54
N THR A 367 6.49 -4.92 -8.88
CA THR A 367 7.66 -5.67 -9.30
C THR A 367 8.03 -6.68 -8.21
N GLU A 368 9.15 -7.41 -8.38
CA GLU A 368 9.68 -8.27 -7.33
C GLU A 368 10.37 -7.50 -6.18
N ASP A 369 10.44 -6.17 -6.23
CA ASP A 369 10.95 -5.33 -5.14
C ASP A 369 10.16 -5.57 -3.85
N VAL A 370 10.88 -5.70 -2.73
CA VAL A 370 10.32 -6.04 -1.42
C VAL A 370 10.47 -4.93 -0.37
N THR A 371 10.93 -3.77 -0.76
CA THR A 371 11.25 -2.64 0.12
C THR A 371 10.11 -2.30 1.07
N ILE A 372 8.85 -2.35 0.61
CA ILE A 372 7.69 -2.04 1.47
C ILE A 372 7.52 -3.03 2.64
N ALA A 373 7.99 -4.28 2.51
CA ALA A 373 7.99 -5.24 3.61
C ALA A 373 8.98 -4.81 4.70
N ASP A 374 10.18 -4.38 4.32
CA ASP A 374 11.18 -3.82 5.23
C ASP A 374 10.69 -2.52 5.87
N LEU A 375 10.04 -1.62 5.10
CA LEU A 375 9.47 -0.37 5.60
C LEU A 375 8.36 -0.60 6.62
N ALA A 376 7.51 -1.61 6.42
CA ALA A 376 6.45 -1.93 7.37
C ALA A 376 7.01 -2.30 8.76
N VAL A 377 8.12 -3.04 8.80
CA VAL A 377 8.80 -3.40 10.05
C VAL A 377 9.64 -2.23 10.57
N ALA A 378 10.35 -1.51 9.70
CA ALA A 378 11.15 -0.34 10.08
C ALA A 378 10.34 0.73 10.82
N THR A 379 9.10 0.96 10.38
CA THR A 379 8.18 1.94 10.97
C THR A 379 7.34 1.39 12.13
N ASN A 380 7.39 0.07 12.40
CA ASN A 380 6.49 -0.60 13.33
C ASN A 380 5.00 -0.24 13.10
N CYS A 381 4.59 -0.01 11.85
CA CYS A 381 3.22 0.44 11.54
C CYS A 381 2.14 -0.60 11.89
N GLY A 382 2.51 -1.88 11.94
CA GLY A 382 1.67 -2.98 12.37
C GLY A 382 0.66 -3.47 11.33
N GLN A 383 0.63 -2.89 10.13
CA GLN A 383 -0.29 -3.27 9.05
C GLN A 383 0.42 -3.19 7.70
N ILE A 384 0.15 -4.15 6.81
CA ILE A 384 0.60 -4.13 5.40
C ILE A 384 -0.50 -4.59 4.47
N LYS A 385 -0.73 -3.86 3.38
CA LYS A 385 -1.63 -4.18 2.28
C LYS A 385 -0.79 -4.48 1.04
N THR A 386 -0.68 -5.76 0.65
CA THR A 386 0.18 -6.15 -0.48
C THR A 386 -0.42 -7.28 -1.33
N GLY A 387 -1.75 -7.28 -1.50
CA GLY A 387 -2.49 -8.17 -2.39
C GLY A 387 -2.80 -9.54 -1.80
N ALA A 388 -3.25 -10.45 -2.65
CA ALA A 388 -3.56 -11.82 -2.28
C ALA A 388 -2.29 -12.65 -2.00
N PRO A 389 -2.40 -13.82 -1.33
CA PRO A 389 -1.31 -14.79 -1.23
C PRO A 389 -1.13 -15.57 -2.55
N ALA A 390 -1.14 -14.86 -3.65
CA ALA A 390 -0.98 -15.35 -5.02
C ALA A 390 -0.33 -14.25 -5.88
N ARG A 391 0.27 -14.63 -7.03
CA ARG A 391 1.12 -13.80 -7.90
C ARG A 391 2.47 -13.45 -7.24
N SER A 392 3.55 -13.67 -7.99
CA SER A 392 4.93 -13.63 -7.47
C SER A 392 5.31 -12.30 -6.85
N GLU A 393 4.89 -11.19 -7.47
CA GLU A 393 5.18 -9.83 -7.02
C GLU A 393 4.48 -9.48 -5.68
N ARG A 394 3.37 -10.14 -5.35
CA ARG A 394 2.69 -10.01 -4.05
C ARG A 394 3.34 -10.91 -3.02
N VAL A 395 3.50 -12.20 -3.36
CA VAL A 395 4.09 -13.22 -2.49
C VAL A 395 5.53 -12.88 -2.11
N ALA A 396 6.29 -12.18 -2.97
CA ALA A 396 7.65 -11.73 -2.66
C ALA A 396 7.70 -10.90 -1.36
N LYS A 397 6.74 -9.98 -1.13
CA LYS A 397 6.65 -9.16 0.07
C LYS A 397 6.34 -10.01 1.32
N TYR A 398 5.41 -10.96 1.19
CA TYR A 398 5.11 -11.91 2.29
C TYR A 398 6.30 -12.79 2.63
N ASN A 399 7.02 -13.29 1.63
CA ASN A 399 8.23 -14.08 1.84
C ASN A 399 9.35 -13.25 2.49
N GLN A 400 9.45 -11.96 2.18
CA GLN A 400 10.39 -11.07 2.85
C GLN A 400 10.05 -10.89 4.33
N LEU A 401 8.78 -10.72 4.68
CA LEU A 401 8.33 -10.64 6.07
C LEU A 401 8.61 -11.93 6.85
N LEU A 402 8.50 -13.11 6.21
CA LEU A 402 8.92 -14.37 6.84
C LEU A 402 10.42 -14.39 7.15
N ARG A 403 11.27 -13.88 6.24
CA ARG A 403 12.72 -13.78 6.49
C ARG A 403 13.03 -12.80 7.61
N ILE A 404 12.32 -11.67 7.67
CA ILE A 404 12.47 -10.68 8.75
C ILE A 404 12.03 -11.28 10.09
N GLU A 405 10.91 -12.02 10.13
CA GLU A 405 10.46 -12.72 11.34
C GLU A 405 11.52 -13.72 11.83
N GLU A 406 12.13 -14.47 10.91
CA GLU A 406 13.19 -15.44 11.22
C GLU A 406 14.49 -14.73 11.70
N ASP A 407 14.87 -13.60 11.10
CA ASP A 407 16.02 -12.80 11.53
C ASP A 407 15.84 -12.18 12.93
N LEU A 408 14.62 -11.76 13.25
CA LEU A 408 14.26 -11.22 14.57
C LEU A 408 14.15 -12.28 15.65
N ASP A 409 13.82 -13.52 15.29
CA ASP A 409 13.66 -14.67 16.21
C ASP A 409 12.74 -14.33 17.40
N ASP A 410 13.18 -14.54 18.62
CA ASP A 410 12.41 -14.26 19.86
C ASP A 410 12.08 -12.76 20.05
N ALA A 411 12.74 -11.85 19.33
CA ALA A 411 12.45 -10.43 19.38
C ALA A 411 11.25 -10.04 18.49
N ALA A 412 10.85 -10.89 17.55
CA ALA A 412 9.71 -10.64 16.67
C ALA A 412 8.41 -10.53 17.48
N THR A 413 7.62 -9.51 17.16
CA THR A 413 6.30 -9.30 17.74
C THR A 413 5.28 -9.17 16.62
N TYR A 414 4.34 -10.10 16.52
CA TYR A 414 3.24 -9.98 15.57
C TYR A 414 2.19 -8.99 16.10
N ALA A 415 1.81 -8.01 15.30
CA ALA A 415 0.91 -6.94 15.72
C ALA A 415 -0.51 -7.44 16.11
N GLY A 416 -1.03 -8.44 15.39
CA GLY A 416 -2.31 -9.08 15.70
C GLY A 416 -3.46 -8.07 15.87
N ALA A 417 -4.39 -8.37 16.77
CA ALA A 417 -5.54 -7.50 17.05
C ALA A 417 -5.15 -6.11 17.57
N ALA A 418 -3.96 -5.94 18.16
CA ALA A 418 -3.48 -4.63 18.63
C ALA A 418 -3.23 -3.62 17.48
N ALA A 419 -3.10 -4.10 16.24
CA ALA A 419 -3.04 -3.23 15.06
C ALA A 419 -4.34 -2.42 14.86
N PHE A 420 -5.47 -2.93 15.35
CA PHE A 420 -6.81 -2.35 15.16
C PHE A 420 -7.47 -1.98 16.50
N PRO A 421 -7.01 -0.95 17.21
CA PRO A 421 -7.45 -0.64 18.58
C PRO A 421 -8.92 -0.19 18.68
N ARG A 422 -9.54 0.16 17.57
CA ARG A 422 -10.95 0.57 17.49
C ARG A 422 -11.90 -0.61 17.36
N PHE A 423 -11.43 -1.71 16.78
CA PHE A 423 -12.21 -2.93 16.63
C PHE A 423 -12.40 -3.59 18.00
N LYS A 424 -13.64 -3.73 18.41
CA LYS A 424 -14.03 -4.40 19.67
C LYS A 424 -14.90 -5.59 19.31
N ASN A 425 -14.36 -6.78 19.51
CA ASN A 425 -15.10 -8.06 19.36
C ASN A 425 -16.13 -8.23 20.45
#